data_33d2336f7239dc507b83e30f8c810f69
#
_entry.id   33d2336f7239dc507b83e30f8c810f69
#
_cell.length_a   1.000
_cell.length_b   1.000
_cell.length_c   1.000
_cell.angle_alpha   90.00
_cell.angle_beta   90.00
_cell.angle_gamma   90.00
#
_symmetry.space_group_name_H-M   'P 1'
#
loop_
_entity.id
_entity.type
_entity.pdbx_description
1 polymer ?
#
loop_
_entity_poly.entity_id
_entity_poly.type
_entity_poly.pdbx_seq_one_letter_code
_entity_poly.pdbx_strand_id
1 'polypeptide(L)'
;DGITINLSEMPGGILAMVSGPNYDPNDLTGPNGSKNYSKLVLDVTGPMLNRAIGGRYEPGSTFKPLGALVALDEGVITPSYGFPCGGRYTLCGHGKPACTHAGGGHAANVRLSIANSCNAYYAHVYRLAVDNPKYKNVKEGFLKWSEYMHAFGLGVRLGVDLPNENKGNIPDTADYNRENNNR
;
A
#
# COMPACT_ATOMS: atom_id res chain seq x y z
N ASP A 1 0.63 11.84 11.18
CA ASP A 1 0.08 12.53 10.01
C ASP A 1 -1.07 11.69 9.47
N GLY A 2 -2.32 12.04 9.82
CA GLY A 2 -3.50 11.26 9.48
C GLY A 2 -4.28 11.88 8.32
N ILE A 3 -4.72 11.04 7.38
CA ILE A 3 -5.77 11.37 6.44
C ILE A 3 -7.04 10.75 6.98
N THR A 4 -8.06 11.55 7.24
CA THR A 4 -9.39 11.04 7.56
C THR A 4 -10.26 11.21 6.33
N ILE A 5 -10.64 10.11 5.70
CA ILE A 5 -11.63 10.08 4.62
C ILE A 5 -12.93 9.56 5.22
N ASN A 6 -13.96 10.37 5.23
CA ASN A 6 -15.30 9.93 5.60
C ASN A 6 -16.11 9.66 4.34
N LEU A 7 -16.52 8.40 4.15
CA LEU A 7 -17.22 7.92 2.97
C LEU A 7 -18.75 7.84 3.16
N SER A 8 -19.31 8.52 4.15
CA SER A 8 -20.66 8.22 4.62
C SER A 8 -21.81 8.69 3.72
N GLU A 9 -21.64 9.63 2.78
CA GLU A 9 -22.79 10.17 2.06
C GLU A 9 -22.63 10.41 0.55
N MET A 10 -21.40 10.36 0.01
CA MET A 10 -21.15 10.36 -1.43
C MET A 10 -20.00 9.43 -1.76
N PRO A 11 -20.15 8.45 -2.64
CA PRO A 11 -19.03 7.58 -3.01
C PRO A 11 -17.89 8.43 -3.60
N GLY A 12 -16.79 8.53 -2.85
CA GLY A 12 -15.57 9.22 -3.26
C GLY A 12 -15.43 10.69 -2.90
N GLY A 13 -16.34 11.29 -2.11
CA GLY A 13 -16.18 12.66 -1.63
C GLY A 13 -15.11 12.79 -0.54
N ILE A 14 -14.14 13.70 -0.72
CA ILE A 14 -13.13 14.01 0.31
C ILE A 14 -13.70 15.10 1.21
N LEU A 15 -14.02 14.77 2.46
CA LEU A 15 -14.60 15.71 3.43
C LEU A 15 -13.54 16.49 4.22
N ALA A 16 -12.34 15.93 4.39
CA ALA A 16 -11.21 16.58 5.04
C ALA A 16 -9.89 16.07 4.48
N MET A 17 -8.93 16.98 4.29
CA MET A 17 -7.59 16.66 3.86
C MET A 17 -6.59 17.47 4.68
N VAL A 18 -5.70 16.79 5.40
CA VAL A 18 -4.69 17.42 6.25
C VAL A 18 -3.31 16.91 5.89
N SER A 19 -2.36 17.81 5.72
CA SER A 19 -0.95 17.51 5.48
C SER A 19 -0.07 18.28 6.46
N GLY A 20 0.81 17.60 7.15
CA GLY A 20 1.80 18.19 8.05
C GLY A 20 3.23 17.81 7.64
N PRO A 21 4.25 18.65 7.93
CA PRO A 21 4.11 20.03 8.39
C PRO A 21 3.43 20.91 7.34
N ASN A 22 2.84 22.02 7.75
CA ASN A 22 2.21 23.00 6.89
C ASN A 22 2.89 24.37 7.02
N TYR A 23 2.38 25.34 6.32
CA TYR A 23 2.80 26.75 6.36
C TYR A 23 1.57 27.65 6.37
N ASP A 24 1.74 28.91 6.81
CA ASP A 24 0.71 29.94 6.68
C ASP A 24 0.71 30.49 5.25
N PRO A 25 -0.38 30.35 4.46
CA PRO A 25 -0.45 30.93 3.12
C PRO A 25 -0.27 32.44 3.09
N ASN A 26 -0.55 33.15 4.17
CA ASN A 26 -0.34 34.60 4.28
C ASN A 26 1.14 34.96 4.21
N ASP A 27 2.04 34.08 4.59
CA ASP A 27 3.48 34.26 4.46
C ASP A 27 3.95 34.41 3.01
N LEU A 28 3.15 33.92 2.06
CA LEU A 28 3.46 34.01 0.62
C LEU A 28 3.01 35.32 -0.02
N THR A 29 2.38 36.20 0.75
CA THR A 29 1.86 37.47 0.29
C THR A 29 2.70 38.64 0.80
N GLY A 30 2.49 39.84 0.20
CA GLY A 30 3.15 41.09 0.61
C GLY A 30 4.66 41.15 0.26
N PRO A 31 5.38 42.12 0.83
CA PRO A 31 6.76 42.45 0.44
C PRO A 31 7.78 41.33 0.68
N ASN A 32 7.49 40.44 1.63
CA ASN A 32 8.36 39.30 2.00
C ASN A 32 7.98 37.98 1.33
N GLY A 33 6.91 37.93 0.54
CA GLY A 33 6.37 36.71 -0.04
C GLY A 33 7.41 35.88 -0.79
N SER A 34 8.19 36.48 -1.68
CA SER A 34 9.24 35.78 -2.44
C SER A 34 10.34 35.21 -1.55
N LYS A 35 10.73 35.95 -0.49
CA LYS A 35 11.73 35.47 0.47
C LYS A 35 11.22 34.29 1.29
N ASN A 36 9.97 34.36 1.74
CA ASN A 36 9.33 33.29 2.50
C ASN A 36 9.09 32.07 1.61
N TYR A 37 8.66 32.23 0.36
CA TYR A 37 8.57 31.15 -0.61
C TYR A 37 9.91 30.43 -0.77
N SER A 38 11.01 31.15 -0.94
CA SER A 38 12.33 30.52 -1.06
C SER A 38 12.72 29.73 0.18
N LYS A 39 12.37 30.21 1.38
CA LYS A 39 12.61 29.45 2.61
C LYS A 39 11.79 28.14 2.65
N LEU A 40 10.51 28.22 2.29
CA LEU A 40 9.62 27.05 2.29
C LEU A 40 10.04 25.98 1.27
N VAL A 41 10.52 26.41 0.10
CA VAL A 41 11.03 25.48 -0.94
C VAL A 41 12.30 24.77 -0.49
N LEU A 42 13.18 25.48 0.24
CA LEU A 42 14.44 24.92 0.76
C LEU A 42 14.29 24.17 2.09
N ASP A 43 13.10 24.22 2.69
CA ASP A 43 12.84 23.53 3.96
C ASP A 43 12.80 22.02 3.74
N VAL A 44 13.75 21.32 4.38
CA VAL A 44 13.90 19.86 4.28
C VAL A 44 12.69 19.09 4.77
N THR A 45 11.84 19.71 5.58
CA THR A 45 10.58 19.10 6.04
C THR A 45 9.49 19.12 4.98
N GLY A 46 9.68 19.87 3.89
CA GLY A 46 8.78 19.95 2.75
C GLY A 46 7.35 20.42 3.11
N PRO A 47 7.20 21.58 3.76
CA PRO A 47 5.87 22.05 4.21
C PRO A 47 4.91 22.36 3.06
N MET A 48 5.43 22.63 1.87
CA MET A 48 4.63 22.86 0.66
C MET A 48 4.13 21.59 -0.03
N LEU A 49 4.63 20.41 0.38
CA LEU A 49 4.16 19.14 -0.16
C LEU A 49 2.82 18.76 0.45
N ASN A 50 1.78 18.69 -0.38
CA ASN A 50 0.54 18.05 0.04
C ASN A 50 0.73 16.53 0.08
N ARG A 51 1.03 15.99 1.26
CA ARG A 51 1.36 14.57 1.45
C ARG A 51 0.18 13.66 1.19
N ALA A 52 -1.04 14.17 1.33
CA ALA A 52 -2.25 13.38 1.15
C ALA A 52 -2.43 12.90 -0.30
N ILE A 53 -2.02 13.71 -1.27
CA ILE A 53 -2.18 13.40 -2.71
C ILE A 53 -0.85 13.28 -3.46
N GLY A 54 0.21 13.93 -2.96
CA GLY A 54 1.53 13.94 -3.61
C GLY A 54 2.53 12.97 -3.00
N GLY A 55 2.32 12.52 -1.76
CA GLY A 55 3.22 11.60 -1.07
C GLY A 55 3.15 10.17 -1.59
N ARG A 56 4.28 9.45 -1.49
CA ARG A 56 4.34 8.01 -1.72
C ARG A 56 4.85 7.35 -0.46
N TYR A 57 4.05 6.46 0.09
CA TYR A 57 4.35 5.78 1.34
C TYR A 57 4.13 4.28 1.19
N GLU A 58 4.97 3.50 1.85
CA GLU A 58 4.74 2.06 1.98
C GLU A 58 3.49 1.83 2.82
N PRO A 59 2.47 1.11 2.30
CA PRO A 59 1.20 0.94 3.00
C PRO A 59 1.33 0.08 4.26
N GLY A 60 2.38 -0.71 4.38
CA GLY A 60 2.58 -1.62 5.50
C GLY A 60 1.39 -2.57 5.69
N SER A 61 1.01 -2.81 6.97
CA SER A 61 -0.06 -3.77 7.31
C SER A 61 -1.47 -3.35 6.89
N THR A 62 -1.67 -2.09 6.52
CA THR A 62 -2.97 -1.62 5.98
C THR A 62 -3.27 -2.23 4.60
N PHE A 63 -2.25 -2.77 3.93
CA PHE A 63 -2.39 -3.47 2.66
C PHE A 63 -2.95 -4.91 2.80
N LYS A 64 -2.86 -5.52 3.98
CA LYS A 64 -3.24 -6.92 4.20
C LYS A 64 -4.70 -7.26 3.88
N PRO A 65 -5.70 -6.43 4.23
CA PRO A 65 -7.08 -6.67 3.82
C PRO A 65 -7.27 -6.78 2.30
N LEU A 66 -6.56 -5.95 1.51
CA LEU A 66 -6.61 -6.04 0.04
C LEU A 66 -6.04 -7.37 -0.45
N GLY A 67 -4.89 -7.79 0.09
CA GLY A 67 -4.32 -9.11 -0.21
C GLY A 67 -5.26 -10.28 0.14
N ALA A 68 -6.00 -10.16 1.25
CA ALA A 68 -7.00 -11.16 1.63
C ALA A 68 -8.18 -11.19 0.62
N LEU A 69 -8.69 -10.02 0.21
CA LEU A 69 -9.78 -9.93 -0.76
C LEU A 69 -9.39 -10.57 -2.10
N VAL A 70 -8.21 -10.25 -2.61
CA VAL A 70 -7.71 -10.87 -3.85
C VAL A 70 -7.62 -12.38 -3.73
N ALA A 71 -7.07 -12.89 -2.64
CA ALA A 71 -6.90 -14.33 -2.46
C ALA A 71 -8.23 -15.10 -2.29
N LEU A 72 -9.23 -14.45 -1.69
CA LEU A 72 -10.58 -14.98 -1.57
C LEU A 72 -11.28 -15.01 -2.95
N ASP A 73 -11.18 -13.93 -3.72
CA ASP A 73 -11.76 -13.81 -5.06
C ASP A 73 -11.09 -14.77 -6.04
N GLU A 74 -9.77 -14.93 -5.94
CA GLU A 74 -9.00 -15.91 -6.69
C GLU A 74 -9.26 -17.37 -6.28
N GLY A 75 -10.01 -17.59 -5.21
CA GLY A 75 -10.35 -18.92 -4.71
C GLY A 75 -9.18 -19.71 -4.12
N VAL A 76 -8.01 -19.06 -3.89
CA VAL A 76 -6.82 -19.72 -3.33
C VAL A 76 -6.86 -19.88 -1.82
N ILE A 77 -7.76 -19.16 -1.16
CA ILE A 77 -8.08 -19.34 0.26
C ILE A 77 -9.59 -19.27 0.50
N THR A 78 -10.01 -19.76 1.67
CA THR A 78 -11.37 -19.57 2.20
C THR A 78 -11.32 -18.69 3.47
N PRO A 79 -12.42 -18.14 3.97
CA PRO A 79 -12.44 -17.40 5.24
C PRO A 79 -11.86 -18.16 6.43
N SER A 80 -11.95 -19.49 6.41
CA SER A 80 -11.41 -20.38 7.45
C SER A 80 -9.97 -20.80 7.19
N TYR A 81 -9.35 -20.39 6.08
CA TYR A 81 -7.98 -20.76 5.76
C TYR A 81 -7.00 -20.27 6.83
N GLY A 82 -6.23 -21.20 7.38
CA GLY A 82 -5.19 -20.93 8.37
C GLY A 82 -3.79 -21.19 7.83
N PHE A 83 -2.80 -20.54 8.45
CA PHE A 83 -1.39 -20.77 8.17
C PHE A 83 -0.60 -20.98 9.47
N PRO A 84 0.17 -22.08 9.58
CA PRO A 84 0.97 -22.36 10.78
C PRO A 84 2.19 -21.42 10.81
N CYS A 85 2.03 -20.26 11.46
CA CYS A 85 3.10 -19.28 11.54
C CYS A 85 4.02 -19.55 12.73
N GLY A 86 5.28 -19.86 12.44
CA GLY A 86 6.36 -20.00 13.43
C GLY A 86 7.12 -18.68 13.69
N GLY A 87 6.48 -17.51 13.51
CA GLY A 87 7.10 -16.20 13.71
C GLY A 87 7.81 -15.63 12.48
N ARG A 88 7.93 -16.41 11.40
CA ARG A 88 8.58 -15.99 10.16
C ARG A 88 8.08 -16.79 8.96
N TYR A 89 8.01 -16.18 7.79
CA TYR A 89 7.78 -16.91 6.55
C TYR A 89 9.10 -17.47 6.02
N THR A 90 9.15 -18.79 5.81
CA THR A 90 10.38 -19.51 5.46
C THR A 90 10.42 -20.06 4.03
N LEU A 91 9.31 -19.95 3.30
CA LEU A 91 9.18 -20.50 1.95
C LEU A 91 9.66 -19.55 0.84
N CYS A 92 10.32 -18.46 1.18
CA CYS A 92 11.02 -17.56 0.24
C CYS A 92 12.53 -17.61 0.50
N GLY A 93 13.34 -17.33 -0.52
CA GLY A 93 14.82 -17.41 -0.44
C GLY A 93 15.39 -16.35 0.49
N HIS A 94 15.36 -15.10 0.07
CA HIS A 94 15.85 -13.95 0.84
C HIS A 94 14.70 -13.10 1.39
N GLY A 95 14.99 -12.22 2.35
CA GLY A 95 14.00 -11.25 2.86
C GLY A 95 12.82 -11.88 3.62
N LYS A 96 13.04 -12.98 4.32
CA LYS A 96 12.00 -13.73 5.05
C LYS A 96 11.19 -12.84 6.01
N PRO A 97 9.94 -12.46 5.68
CA PRO A 97 9.14 -11.59 6.54
C PRO A 97 8.97 -12.19 7.93
N ALA A 98 9.37 -11.43 8.96
CA ALA A 98 9.20 -11.81 10.35
C ALA A 98 7.91 -11.18 10.91
N CYS A 99 7.29 -11.89 11.83
CA CYS A 99 6.17 -11.40 12.62
C CYS A 99 6.65 -10.81 13.94
N THR A 100 5.93 -9.83 14.47
CA THR A 100 6.23 -9.21 15.78
C THR A 100 5.65 -9.97 16.96
N HIS A 101 4.89 -11.04 16.70
CA HIS A 101 4.27 -11.92 17.70
C HIS A 101 4.91 -13.29 17.68
N ALA A 102 4.95 -13.92 18.84
CA ALA A 102 5.36 -15.31 19.03
C ALA A 102 4.15 -16.19 19.36
N GLY A 103 4.24 -17.48 18.99
CA GLY A 103 3.22 -18.46 19.33
C GLY A 103 2.33 -18.89 18.16
N GLY A 104 1.59 -19.98 18.33
CA GLY A 104 0.70 -20.56 17.33
C GLY A 104 -0.72 -19.98 17.37
N GLY A 105 -1.51 -20.23 16.33
CA GLY A 105 -2.94 -19.93 16.29
C GLY A 105 -3.33 -18.50 15.89
N HIS A 106 -2.40 -17.54 15.87
CA HIS A 106 -2.69 -16.14 15.52
C HIS A 106 -3.04 -15.92 14.02
N ALA A 107 -2.81 -16.91 13.18
CA ALA A 107 -3.20 -16.94 11.77
C ALA A 107 -4.07 -18.18 11.45
N ALA A 108 -4.92 -18.59 12.39
CA ALA A 108 -5.78 -19.76 12.21
C ALA A 108 -6.91 -19.55 11.20
N ASN A 109 -7.19 -18.33 10.81
CA ASN A 109 -8.12 -17.96 9.75
C ASN A 109 -7.83 -16.53 9.26
N VAL A 110 -8.52 -16.08 8.20
CA VAL A 110 -8.36 -14.74 7.63
C VAL A 110 -8.58 -13.64 8.68
N ARG A 111 -9.63 -13.74 9.50
CA ARG A 111 -9.94 -12.72 10.52
C ARG A 111 -8.81 -12.58 11.55
N LEU A 112 -8.32 -13.70 12.07
CA LEU A 112 -7.21 -13.71 13.04
C LEU A 112 -5.90 -13.27 12.41
N SER A 113 -5.64 -13.58 11.15
CA SER A 113 -4.44 -13.15 10.44
C SER A 113 -4.39 -11.62 10.26
N ILE A 114 -5.54 -10.97 10.02
CA ILE A 114 -5.67 -9.50 9.98
C ILE A 114 -5.53 -8.91 11.39
N ALA A 115 -6.28 -9.42 12.36
CA ALA A 115 -6.30 -8.91 13.72
C ALA A 115 -4.91 -8.93 14.39
N ASN A 116 -4.14 -9.99 14.11
CA ASN A 116 -2.77 -10.16 14.61
C ASN A 116 -1.70 -9.66 13.62
N SER A 117 -2.10 -9.10 12.50
CA SER A 117 -1.17 -8.57 11.50
C SER A 117 -0.06 -9.54 11.07
N CYS A 118 -0.41 -10.82 10.81
CA CYS A 118 0.56 -11.88 10.54
C CYS A 118 1.27 -11.70 9.19
N ASN A 119 2.55 -11.32 9.20
CA ASN A 119 3.34 -11.13 7.98
C ASN A 119 3.57 -12.44 7.22
N ALA A 120 3.80 -13.54 7.93
CA ALA A 120 4.02 -14.85 7.31
C ALA A 120 2.78 -15.34 6.57
N TYR A 121 1.58 -15.14 7.15
CA TYR A 121 0.31 -15.47 6.49
C TYR A 121 0.18 -14.70 5.16
N TYR A 122 0.40 -13.39 5.16
CA TYR A 122 0.20 -12.58 3.96
C TYR A 122 1.29 -12.77 2.91
N ALA A 123 2.52 -13.09 3.29
CA ALA A 123 3.54 -13.53 2.34
C ALA A 123 3.14 -14.86 1.65
N HIS A 124 2.55 -15.79 2.41
CA HIS A 124 2.07 -17.06 1.88
C HIS A 124 0.86 -16.86 0.96
N VAL A 125 -0.12 -16.07 1.39
CA VAL A 125 -1.34 -15.78 0.63
C VAL A 125 -1.03 -15.06 -0.68
N TYR A 126 -0.12 -14.08 -0.67
CA TYR A 126 0.37 -13.44 -1.89
C TYR A 126 0.96 -14.47 -2.86
N ARG A 127 1.82 -15.35 -2.36
CA ARG A 127 2.41 -16.43 -3.17
C ARG A 127 1.34 -17.33 -3.77
N LEU A 128 0.35 -17.76 -3.01
CA LEU A 128 -0.76 -18.58 -3.53
C LEU A 128 -1.53 -17.86 -4.66
N ALA A 129 -1.73 -16.54 -4.53
CA ALA A 129 -2.43 -15.76 -5.55
C ALA A 129 -1.64 -15.67 -6.86
N VAL A 130 -0.31 -15.42 -6.78
CA VAL A 130 0.52 -15.29 -8.00
C VAL A 130 0.94 -16.63 -8.59
N ASP A 131 1.10 -17.67 -7.77
CA ASP A 131 1.38 -19.06 -8.19
C ASP A 131 0.09 -19.88 -8.44
N ASN A 132 -1.06 -19.23 -8.58
CA ASN A 132 -2.34 -19.92 -8.78
C ASN A 132 -2.29 -20.79 -10.04
N PRO A 133 -2.55 -22.14 -9.93
CA PRO A 133 -2.46 -23.08 -11.06
C PRO A 133 -3.36 -22.79 -12.26
N LYS A 134 -4.36 -21.92 -12.09
CA LYS A 134 -5.18 -21.46 -13.21
C LYS A 134 -4.44 -20.60 -14.23
N TYR A 135 -3.29 -20.04 -13.86
CA TYR A 135 -2.43 -19.25 -14.72
C TYR A 135 -1.30 -20.10 -15.31
N LYS A 136 -0.86 -19.78 -16.53
CA LYS A 136 0.22 -20.52 -17.20
C LYS A 136 1.56 -20.43 -16.49
N ASN A 137 1.81 -19.35 -15.77
CA ASN A 137 3.05 -19.09 -15.05
C ASN A 137 2.86 -17.97 -14.02
N VAL A 138 3.83 -17.79 -13.13
CA VAL A 138 3.85 -16.76 -12.07
C VAL A 138 3.72 -15.35 -12.62
N LYS A 139 4.27 -15.06 -13.81
CA LYS A 139 4.17 -13.75 -14.45
C LYS A 139 2.72 -13.40 -14.78
N GLU A 140 1.95 -14.35 -15.31
CA GLU A 140 0.53 -14.15 -15.61
C GLU A 140 -0.28 -13.92 -14.32
N GLY A 141 -0.03 -14.71 -13.28
CA GLY A 141 -0.65 -14.51 -11.97
C GLY A 141 -0.28 -13.18 -11.32
N PHE A 142 0.98 -12.73 -11.46
CA PHE A 142 1.41 -11.43 -11.00
C PHE A 142 0.73 -10.28 -11.76
N LEU A 143 0.58 -10.38 -13.07
CA LEU A 143 -0.15 -9.38 -13.87
C LEU A 143 -1.61 -9.30 -13.43
N LYS A 144 -2.23 -10.45 -13.17
CA LYS A 144 -3.61 -10.48 -12.63
C LYS A 144 -3.71 -9.83 -11.25
N TRP A 145 -2.76 -10.11 -10.38
CA TRP A 145 -2.68 -9.43 -9.09
C TRP A 145 -2.55 -7.90 -9.25
N SER A 146 -1.72 -7.42 -10.18
CA SER A 146 -1.59 -6.00 -10.48
C SER A 146 -2.89 -5.36 -10.98
N GLU A 147 -3.67 -6.09 -11.78
CA GLU A 147 -5.01 -5.65 -12.23
C GLU A 147 -5.94 -5.41 -11.04
N TYR A 148 -5.95 -6.30 -10.03
CA TYR A 148 -6.70 -6.09 -8.79
C TYR A 148 -6.26 -4.82 -8.08
N MET A 149 -4.95 -4.58 -7.97
CA MET A 149 -4.44 -3.38 -7.32
C MET A 149 -4.90 -2.12 -8.04
N HIS A 150 -4.86 -2.10 -9.37
CA HIS A 150 -5.38 -0.99 -10.17
C HIS A 150 -6.90 -0.82 -9.99
N ALA A 151 -7.65 -1.91 -9.92
CA ALA A 151 -9.10 -1.88 -9.68
C ALA A 151 -9.45 -1.31 -8.28
N PHE A 152 -8.58 -1.49 -7.28
CA PHE A 152 -8.69 -0.82 -5.98
C PHE A 152 -8.26 0.65 -6.01
N GLY A 153 -7.82 1.18 -7.15
CA GLY A 153 -7.36 2.56 -7.29
C GLY A 153 -5.87 2.76 -6.96
N LEU A 154 -5.12 1.70 -6.70
CA LEU A 154 -3.68 1.79 -6.46
C LEU A 154 -2.90 1.85 -7.77
N GLY A 155 -1.86 2.66 -7.84
CA GLY A 155 -1.03 2.80 -9.04
C GLY A 155 -1.69 3.60 -10.18
N VAL A 156 -2.87 4.18 -9.96
CA VAL A 156 -3.61 5.00 -10.93
C VAL A 156 -3.96 6.36 -10.33
N ARG A 157 -4.24 7.35 -11.17
CA ARG A 157 -4.79 8.63 -10.71
C ARG A 157 -6.29 8.47 -10.49
N LEU A 158 -6.77 8.95 -9.35
CA LEU A 158 -8.18 8.86 -8.96
C LEU A 158 -9.01 10.04 -9.45
N GLY A 159 -8.36 11.06 -10.01
CA GLY A 159 -9.04 12.26 -10.52
C GLY A 159 -9.44 13.24 -9.40
N VAL A 160 -8.63 13.33 -8.35
CA VAL A 160 -8.80 14.36 -7.32
C VAL A 160 -8.71 15.74 -8.00
N ASP A 161 -9.62 16.63 -7.68
CA ASP A 161 -9.73 17.99 -8.26
C ASP A 161 -8.66 18.98 -7.73
N LEU A 162 -7.56 18.45 -7.21
CA LEU A 162 -6.38 19.20 -6.75
C LEU A 162 -5.16 18.88 -7.62
N PRO A 163 -4.27 19.87 -7.83
CA PRO A 163 -3.06 19.64 -8.62
C PRO A 163 -2.08 18.71 -7.91
N ASN A 164 -1.20 18.08 -8.72
CA ASN A 164 -0.09 17.23 -8.25
C ASN A 164 -0.50 15.92 -7.59
N GLU A 165 -1.67 15.38 -7.93
CA GLU A 165 -2.02 14.02 -7.56
C GLU A 165 -0.96 13.03 -8.07
N ASN A 166 -0.45 12.19 -7.16
CA ASN A 166 0.50 11.14 -7.47
C ASN A 166 -0.22 9.79 -7.50
N LYS A 167 -0.13 9.07 -8.60
CA LYS A 167 -0.74 7.74 -8.73
C LYS A 167 -0.17 6.67 -7.78
N GLY A 168 0.93 6.95 -7.12
CA GLY A 168 1.69 5.94 -6.38
C GLY A 168 2.51 5.04 -7.30
N ASN A 169 2.93 3.89 -6.79
CA ASN A 169 3.69 2.90 -7.54
C ASN A 169 3.22 1.48 -7.18
N ILE A 170 2.72 0.77 -8.16
CA ILE A 170 2.58 -0.69 -8.10
C ILE A 170 3.69 -1.25 -8.97
N PRO A 171 4.63 -2.05 -8.43
CA PRO A 171 5.73 -2.61 -9.20
C PRO A 171 5.22 -3.42 -10.38
N ASP A 172 5.88 -3.29 -11.52
CA ASP A 172 5.62 -4.10 -12.70
C ASP A 172 6.70 -5.19 -12.89
N THR A 173 6.56 -5.99 -13.94
CA THR A 173 7.54 -7.05 -14.24
C THR A 173 8.90 -6.50 -14.62
N ALA A 174 9.00 -5.27 -15.13
CA ALA A 174 10.27 -4.64 -15.45
C ALA A 174 10.99 -4.16 -14.19
N ASP A 175 10.24 -3.69 -13.19
CA ASP A 175 10.78 -3.34 -11.87
C ASP A 175 11.42 -4.56 -11.21
N TYR A 176 10.70 -5.70 -11.16
CA TYR A 176 11.26 -6.94 -10.62
C TYR A 176 12.49 -7.44 -11.38
N ASN A 177 12.50 -7.34 -12.69
CA ASN A 177 13.65 -7.73 -13.50
C ASN A 177 14.87 -6.85 -13.22
N ARG A 178 14.69 -5.54 -13.03
CA ARG A 178 15.78 -4.62 -12.68
C ARG A 178 16.38 -4.95 -11.32
N GLU A 179 15.55 -5.19 -10.32
CA GLU A 179 16.00 -5.51 -8.96
C GLU A 179 16.73 -6.86 -8.87
N ASN A 180 16.37 -7.81 -9.73
CA ASN A 180 16.94 -9.16 -9.74
C ASN A 180 17.96 -9.38 -10.87
N ASN A 181 18.49 -8.31 -11.49
CA ASN A 181 19.50 -8.39 -12.57
C ASN A 181 19.05 -9.32 -13.74
N ASN A 182 17.77 -9.28 -14.10
CA ASN A 182 17.19 -10.13 -15.15
C ASN A 182 17.33 -11.66 -14.90
N ARG A 183 17.29 -12.08 -13.65
CA ARG A 183 17.35 -13.50 -13.27
C ARG A 183 15.99 -14.18 -13.38
#